data_c36ec873a91be02c2ded6b4cf5c49e8c
#
_entry.id   c36ec873a91be02c2ded6b4cf5c49e8c
#
_cell.length_a   1.000
_cell.length_b   1.000
_cell.length_c   1.000
_cell.angle_alpha   90.00
_cell.angle_beta   90.00
_cell.angle_gamma   90.00
#
_symmetry.space_group_name_H-M   'P 1'
#
loop_
_entity.id
_entity.type
_entity.pdbx_description
1 polymer ?
#
loop_
_entity_poly.entity_id
_entity_poly.type
_entity_poly.pdbx_seq_one_letter_code
_entity_poly.pdbx_strand_id
1 'polypeptide(L)'
;MVFWCMMLLFTLMIPAVMIGFGRSFFKKPPRDINATFGYRTTMSMKNQETWQLAHRVCGRYWFICGLILLPLSVLPMLFVINRSTETIGMTGGIIVFVQIVPMICVIIPTEHALRKNFDKNGNRITG
;
A
#
# COMPACT_ATOMS: atom_id res chain seq x y z
N MET A 1 1.48 0.79 29.60
CA MET A 1 2.57 0.36 28.69
C MET A 1 2.16 -0.76 27.74
N VAL A 2 1.39 -1.74 28.21
CA VAL A 2 0.90 -2.82 27.34
C VAL A 2 0.03 -2.29 26.21
N PHE A 3 -0.90 -1.39 26.53
CA PHE A 3 -1.78 -0.80 25.51
C PHE A 3 -0.98 0.00 24.48
N TRP A 4 0.03 0.75 24.93
CA TRP A 4 0.91 1.50 24.03
C TRP A 4 1.62 0.56 23.06
N CYS A 5 2.15 -0.56 23.56
CA CYS A 5 2.82 -1.55 22.73
C CYS A 5 1.87 -2.15 21.69
N MET A 6 0.64 -2.46 22.09
CA MET A 6 -0.38 -2.97 21.19
C MET A 6 -0.70 -1.96 20.09
N MET A 7 -0.90 -0.70 20.46
CA MET A 7 -1.19 0.35 19.50
C MET A 7 -0.02 0.59 18.55
N LEU A 8 1.20 0.53 19.06
CA LEU A 8 2.40 0.64 18.21
C LEU A 8 2.41 -0.48 17.16
N LEU A 9 2.15 -1.72 17.57
CA LEU A 9 2.07 -2.84 16.65
C LEU A 9 1.01 -2.61 15.57
N PHE A 10 -0.18 -2.15 15.96
CA PHE A 10 -1.24 -1.84 14.99
C PHE A 10 -0.83 -0.75 14.01
N THR A 11 -0.17 0.30 14.48
CA THR A 11 0.27 1.39 13.60
C THR A 11 1.40 0.97 12.66
N LEU A 12 2.14 -0.07 13.00
CA LEU A 12 3.21 -0.58 12.14
C LEU A 12 2.74 -1.64 11.14
N MET A 13 1.54 -2.20 11.32
CA MET A 13 1.04 -3.27 10.45
C MET A 13 0.86 -2.80 9.00
N ILE A 14 0.21 -1.67 8.78
CA ILE A 14 -0.05 -1.17 7.42
C ILE A 14 1.26 -0.87 6.68
N PRO A 15 2.20 -0.08 7.24
CA PRO A 15 3.48 0.13 6.57
C PRO A 15 4.25 -1.17 6.32
N ALA A 16 4.23 -2.11 7.27
CA ALA A 16 4.90 -3.40 7.11
C ALA A 16 4.32 -4.19 5.94
N VAL A 17 2.99 -4.26 5.86
CA VAL A 17 2.29 -4.93 4.75
C VAL A 17 2.62 -4.25 3.42
N MET A 18 2.58 -2.92 3.39
CA MET A 18 2.91 -2.16 2.18
C MET A 18 4.34 -2.42 1.71
N ILE A 19 5.30 -2.45 2.64
CA ILE A 19 6.70 -2.73 2.31
C ILE A 19 6.85 -4.17 1.80
N GLY A 20 6.30 -5.13 2.52
CA GLY A 20 6.42 -6.54 2.18
C GLY A 20 5.78 -6.90 0.85
N PHE A 21 4.50 -6.61 0.72
CA PHE A 21 3.78 -6.89 -0.53
C PHE A 21 4.24 -5.99 -1.66
N GLY A 22 4.57 -4.72 -1.36
CA GLY A 22 5.07 -3.80 -2.36
C GLY A 22 6.34 -4.33 -3.01
N ARG A 23 7.30 -4.75 -2.18
CA ARG A 23 8.55 -5.32 -2.68
C ARG A 23 8.29 -6.59 -3.49
N SER A 24 7.43 -7.47 -3.00
CA SER A 24 7.06 -8.70 -3.68
C SER A 24 6.45 -8.41 -5.05
N PHE A 25 5.54 -7.43 -5.11
CA PHE A 25 4.83 -7.10 -6.35
C PHE A 25 5.75 -6.51 -7.42
N PHE A 26 6.68 -5.62 -7.06
CA PHE A 26 7.53 -5.05 -8.10
C PHE A 26 8.71 -5.96 -8.47
N LYS A 27 9.14 -6.86 -7.60
CA LYS A 27 10.22 -7.80 -7.91
C LYS A 27 9.71 -9.08 -8.56
N LYS A 28 8.63 -9.65 -8.02
CA LYS A 28 8.00 -10.86 -8.53
C LYS A 28 6.48 -10.70 -8.47
N PRO A 29 5.88 -10.06 -9.48
CA PRO A 29 4.41 -9.94 -9.51
C PRO A 29 3.76 -11.32 -9.45
N PRO A 30 2.53 -11.44 -8.91
CA PRO A 30 1.80 -12.70 -8.96
C PRO A 30 1.76 -13.23 -10.39
N ARG A 31 2.09 -14.50 -10.55
CA ARG A 31 2.28 -15.09 -11.87
C ARG A 31 0.99 -15.11 -12.67
N ASP A 32 -0.08 -15.54 -12.04
CA ASP A 32 -1.36 -15.73 -12.70
C ASP A 32 -2.39 -14.69 -12.25
N ILE A 33 -3.18 -14.22 -13.19
CA ILE A 33 -4.34 -13.39 -12.89
C ILE A 33 -5.31 -14.24 -12.08
N ASN A 34 -5.71 -13.75 -10.90
CA ASN A 34 -6.58 -14.52 -10.01
C ASN A 34 -7.61 -13.62 -9.33
N ALA A 35 -8.61 -14.22 -8.70
CA ALA A 35 -9.72 -13.51 -8.09
C ALA A 35 -9.52 -13.20 -6.60
N THR A 36 -8.39 -13.63 -6.00
CA THR A 36 -8.22 -13.55 -4.54
C THR A 36 -7.00 -12.76 -4.08
N PHE A 37 -5.98 -12.57 -4.91
CA PHE A 37 -4.71 -11.99 -4.47
C PHE A 37 -4.16 -11.02 -5.50
N GLY A 38 -3.67 -9.87 -5.03
CA GLY A 38 -2.99 -8.90 -5.83
C GLY A 38 -3.82 -7.66 -6.13
N TYR A 39 -3.27 -6.79 -6.98
CA TYR A 39 -3.94 -5.59 -7.44
C TYR A 39 -4.92 -5.98 -8.55
N ARG A 40 -6.21 -5.93 -8.24
CA ARG A 40 -7.25 -6.46 -9.12
C ARG A 40 -8.24 -5.38 -9.53
N THR A 41 -7.98 -4.74 -10.66
CA THR A 41 -8.92 -3.81 -11.29
C THR A 41 -9.30 -4.37 -12.66
N THR A 42 -10.33 -3.81 -13.27
CA THR A 42 -10.76 -4.22 -14.61
C THR A 42 -9.60 -4.14 -15.60
N MET A 43 -8.83 -3.03 -15.57
CA MET A 43 -7.69 -2.85 -16.47
C MET A 43 -6.54 -3.82 -16.16
N SER A 44 -6.19 -4.00 -14.88
CA SER A 44 -5.07 -4.87 -14.51
C SER A 44 -5.29 -6.31 -14.88
N MET A 45 -6.54 -6.75 -14.93
CA MET A 45 -6.91 -8.15 -15.19
C MET A 45 -7.17 -8.45 -16.67
N LYS A 46 -6.94 -7.49 -17.58
CA LYS A 46 -7.18 -7.68 -19.01
C LYS A 46 -6.29 -8.77 -19.61
N ASN A 47 -4.99 -8.77 -19.28
CA ASN A 47 -4.04 -9.80 -19.74
C ASN A 47 -2.81 -9.80 -18.84
N GLN A 48 -1.83 -10.67 -19.15
CA GLN A 48 -0.60 -10.80 -18.35
C GLN A 48 0.24 -9.52 -18.35
N GLU A 49 0.30 -8.81 -19.45
CA GLU A 49 1.08 -7.57 -19.53
C GLU A 49 0.49 -6.47 -18.63
N THR A 50 -0.84 -6.29 -18.67
CA THR A 50 -1.50 -5.31 -17.80
C THR A 50 -1.37 -5.71 -16.34
N TRP A 51 -1.50 -7.00 -16.04
CA TRP A 51 -1.36 -7.55 -14.69
C TRP A 51 0.04 -7.28 -14.13
N GLN A 52 1.07 -7.59 -14.90
CA GLN A 52 2.44 -7.39 -14.45
C GLN A 52 2.80 -5.92 -14.28
N LEU A 53 2.39 -5.07 -15.22
CA LEU A 53 2.65 -3.63 -15.09
C LEU A 53 1.96 -3.05 -13.86
N ALA A 54 0.69 -3.41 -13.64
CA ALA A 54 -0.07 -2.93 -12.49
C ALA A 54 0.64 -3.28 -11.18
N HIS A 55 1.09 -4.52 -11.04
CA HIS A 55 1.77 -4.97 -9.82
C HIS A 55 3.13 -4.30 -9.64
N ARG A 56 3.87 -4.08 -10.70
CA ARG A 56 5.17 -3.38 -10.61
C ARG A 56 4.97 -1.94 -10.16
N VAL A 57 4.01 -1.23 -10.74
CA VAL A 57 3.75 0.17 -10.39
C VAL A 57 3.18 0.27 -8.97
N CYS A 58 2.14 -0.49 -8.67
CA CYS A 58 1.51 -0.51 -7.35
C CYS A 58 2.53 -0.90 -6.27
N GLY A 59 3.30 -1.96 -6.53
CA GLY A 59 4.29 -2.45 -5.58
C GLY A 59 5.37 -1.42 -5.28
N ARG A 60 5.84 -0.72 -6.30
CA ARG A 60 6.86 0.32 -6.11
C ARG A 60 6.33 1.46 -5.25
N TYR A 61 5.12 1.95 -5.53
CA TYR A 61 4.51 3.00 -4.73
C TYR A 61 4.27 2.54 -3.28
N TRP A 62 3.76 1.33 -3.10
CA TRP A 62 3.54 0.78 -1.77
C TRP A 62 4.84 0.65 -0.99
N PHE A 63 5.90 0.16 -1.62
CA PHE A 63 7.20 0.01 -0.98
C PHE A 63 7.74 1.35 -0.50
N ILE A 64 7.75 2.35 -1.38
CA ILE A 64 8.24 3.69 -1.06
C ILE A 64 7.38 4.34 0.02
N CYS A 65 6.05 4.32 -0.15
CA CYS A 65 5.13 4.90 0.83
C CYS A 65 5.24 4.22 2.19
N GLY A 66 5.38 2.90 2.20
CA GLY A 66 5.55 2.15 3.45
C GLY A 66 6.81 2.55 4.19
N LEU A 67 7.93 2.72 3.46
CA LEU A 67 9.18 3.17 4.06
C LEU A 67 9.07 4.57 4.65
N ILE A 68 8.31 5.46 4.03
CA ILE A 68 8.06 6.80 4.53
C ILE A 68 7.12 6.77 5.74
N LEU A 69 6.08 5.94 5.67
CA LEU A 69 5.08 5.85 6.74
C LEU A 69 5.62 5.24 8.03
N LEU A 70 6.65 4.38 7.96
CA LEU A 70 7.22 3.76 9.16
C LEU A 70 7.68 4.81 10.18
N PRO A 71 8.63 5.70 9.85
CA PRO A 71 9.07 6.71 10.82
C PRO A 71 7.97 7.68 11.16
N LEU A 72 7.10 8.06 10.20
CA LEU A 72 6.00 8.97 10.46
C LEU A 72 4.96 8.39 11.42
N SER A 73 4.88 7.06 11.52
CA SER A 73 3.99 6.38 12.45
C SER A 73 4.63 6.23 13.83
N VAL A 74 5.92 5.92 13.88
CA VAL A 74 6.63 5.72 15.14
C VAL A 74 6.78 7.02 15.92
N LEU A 75 7.11 8.13 15.25
CA LEU A 75 7.37 9.40 15.93
C LEU A 75 6.19 9.89 16.78
N PRO A 76 4.96 9.99 16.29
CA PRO A 76 3.85 10.40 17.15
C PRO A 76 3.60 9.45 18.30
N MET A 77 3.81 8.15 18.10
CA MET A 77 3.62 7.17 19.17
C MET A 77 4.64 7.35 20.28
N LEU A 78 5.87 7.74 19.95
CA LEU A 78 6.89 8.03 20.98
C LEU A 78 6.50 9.24 21.83
N PHE A 79 5.83 10.24 21.26
CA PHE A 79 5.39 11.41 22.01
C PHE A 79 4.28 11.11 23.02
N VAL A 80 3.55 10.01 22.83
CA VAL A 80 2.42 9.66 23.71
C VAL A 80 2.71 8.44 24.60
N ILE A 81 3.97 8.04 24.71
CA ILE A 81 4.33 6.82 25.45
C ILE A 81 3.87 6.81 26.91
N ASN A 82 3.90 7.98 27.56
CA ASN A 82 3.48 8.12 28.96
C ASN A 82 2.13 8.83 29.12
N ARG A 83 1.35 8.89 28.07
CA ARG A 83 0.05 9.56 28.11
C ARG A 83 -1.07 8.58 28.47
N SER A 84 -2.28 9.10 28.62
CA SER A 84 -3.44 8.30 28.96
C SER A 84 -3.78 7.30 27.85
N THR A 85 -4.52 6.26 28.22
CA THR A 85 -5.03 5.26 27.28
C THR A 85 -5.85 5.92 26.16
N GLU A 86 -6.65 6.93 26.52
CA GLU A 86 -7.46 7.66 25.55
C GLU A 86 -6.58 8.38 24.53
N THR A 87 -5.53 9.07 24.97
CA THR A 87 -4.60 9.79 24.10
C THR A 87 -3.85 8.81 23.18
N ILE A 88 -3.39 7.69 23.72
CA ILE A 88 -2.70 6.66 22.93
C ILE A 88 -3.62 6.09 21.86
N GLY A 89 -4.86 5.77 22.23
CA GLY A 89 -5.85 5.22 21.30
C GLY A 89 -6.21 6.20 20.20
N MET A 90 -6.43 7.47 20.53
CA MET A 90 -6.71 8.52 19.56
C MET A 90 -5.54 8.69 18.58
N THR A 91 -4.33 8.79 19.11
CA THR A 91 -3.12 8.96 18.29
C THR A 91 -2.96 7.79 17.32
N GLY A 92 -3.06 6.56 17.84
CA GLY A 92 -2.95 5.36 17.01
C GLY A 92 -4.04 5.27 15.95
N GLY A 93 -5.26 5.60 16.33
CA GLY A 93 -6.39 5.60 15.41
C GLY A 93 -6.24 6.61 14.27
N ILE A 94 -5.77 7.82 14.59
CA ILE A 94 -5.51 8.85 13.58
C ILE A 94 -4.40 8.40 12.64
N ILE A 95 -3.32 7.83 13.19
CA ILE A 95 -2.20 7.33 12.37
C ILE A 95 -2.70 6.29 11.37
N VAL A 96 -3.47 5.29 11.84
CA VAL A 96 -4.00 4.24 10.97
C VAL A 96 -4.90 4.82 9.89
N PHE A 97 -5.77 5.76 10.25
CA PHE A 97 -6.64 6.41 9.29
C PHE A 97 -5.84 7.13 8.20
N VAL A 98 -4.81 7.87 8.59
CA VAL A 98 -3.92 8.57 7.64
C VAL A 98 -3.18 7.58 6.74
N GLN A 99 -2.76 6.43 7.28
CA GLN A 99 -2.05 5.41 6.51
C GLN A 99 -2.93 4.75 5.43
N ILE A 100 -4.23 4.64 5.69
CA ILE A 100 -5.15 4.06 4.73
C ILE A 100 -5.23 4.89 3.45
N VAL A 101 -5.10 6.21 3.55
CA VAL A 101 -5.20 7.12 2.40
C VAL A 101 -4.17 6.79 1.31
N PRO A 102 -2.84 6.79 1.59
CA PRO A 102 -1.88 6.43 0.53
C PRO A 102 -2.00 4.98 0.09
N MET A 103 -2.41 4.08 0.99
CA MET A 103 -2.59 2.66 0.63
C MET A 103 -3.65 2.50 -0.46
N ILE A 104 -4.74 3.26 -0.38
CA ILE A 104 -5.81 3.21 -1.38
C ILE A 104 -5.49 4.11 -2.58
N CYS A 105 -4.92 5.29 -2.35
CA CYS A 105 -4.65 6.27 -3.41
C CYS A 105 -3.65 5.78 -4.44
N VAL A 106 -2.92 4.69 -4.17
CA VAL A 106 -2.01 4.08 -5.15
C VAL A 106 -2.75 3.65 -6.43
N ILE A 107 -4.07 3.46 -6.34
CA ILE A 107 -4.89 3.14 -7.51
C ILE A 107 -4.75 4.21 -8.59
N ILE A 108 -4.66 5.49 -8.19
CA ILE A 108 -4.60 6.61 -9.15
C ILE A 108 -3.39 6.51 -10.07
N PRO A 109 -2.13 6.49 -9.55
CA PRO A 109 -0.96 6.38 -10.43
C PRO A 109 -0.89 5.04 -11.15
N THR A 110 -1.37 3.96 -10.54
CA THR A 110 -1.35 2.63 -11.17
C THR A 110 -2.30 2.59 -12.36
N GLU A 111 -3.53 3.06 -12.20
CA GLU A 111 -4.48 3.10 -13.31
C GLU A 111 -4.02 4.08 -14.40
N HIS A 112 -3.40 5.20 -14.01
CA HIS A 112 -2.84 6.14 -14.98
C HIS A 112 -1.74 5.47 -15.82
N ALA A 113 -0.85 4.70 -15.19
CA ALA A 113 0.20 3.97 -15.89
C ALA A 113 -0.38 2.93 -16.85
N LEU A 114 -1.43 2.24 -16.42
CA LEU A 114 -2.10 1.26 -17.28
C LEU A 114 -2.73 1.92 -18.51
N ARG A 115 -3.43 3.03 -18.30
CA ARG A 115 -4.09 3.75 -19.41
C ARG A 115 -3.10 4.42 -20.35
N LYS A 116 -1.92 4.77 -19.85
CA LYS A 116 -0.86 5.36 -20.67
C LYS A 116 -0.21 4.33 -21.59
N ASN A 117 -0.11 3.07 -21.15
CA ASN A 117 0.61 2.03 -21.87
C ASN A 117 -0.29 1.04 -22.61
N PHE A 118 -1.59 0.97 -22.26
CA PHE A 118 -2.54 0.02 -22.84
C PHE A 118 -3.85 0.71 -23.17
N ASP A 119 -4.51 0.24 -24.24
CA ASP A 119 -5.85 0.70 -24.57
C ASP A 119 -6.89 0.00 -23.68
N LYS A 120 -8.17 0.33 -23.85
CA LYS A 120 -9.24 -0.22 -23.01
C LYS A 120 -9.42 -1.74 -23.17
N ASN A 121 -8.87 -2.32 -24.24
CA ASN A 121 -8.92 -3.76 -24.48
C ASN A 121 -7.67 -4.47 -23.97
N GLY A 122 -6.74 -3.75 -23.36
CA GLY A 122 -5.51 -4.31 -22.82
C GLY A 122 -4.40 -4.47 -23.85
N ASN A 123 -4.56 -3.93 -25.04
CA ASN A 123 -3.52 -3.96 -26.06
C ASN A 123 -2.53 -2.82 -25.84
N ARG A 124 -1.24 -3.12 -26.01
CA ARG A 124 -0.19 -2.12 -25.81
C ARG A 124 -0.31 -1.01 -26.84
N ILE A 125 -0.30 0.21 -26.36
CA ILE A 125 -0.34 1.39 -27.23
C ILE A 125 1.08 1.59 -27.79
N THR A 126 1.22 1.56 -29.11
CA THR A 126 2.49 1.79 -29.80
C THR A 126 2.59 3.25 -30.22
N GLY A 127 3.68 3.89 -29.86
CA GLY A 127 3.92 5.26 -30.26
C GLY A 127 4.23 6.20 -29.14
#